data_8abdd1f095dbe494d22478bdcf478bd0
#
_entry.id   8abdd1f095dbe494d22478bdcf478bd0
#
_cell.length_a   1.000
_cell.length_b   1.000
_cell.length_c   1.000
_cell.angle_alpha   90.00
_cell.angle_beta   90.00
_cell.angle_gamma   90.00
#
_symmetry.space_group_name_H-M   'P 1'
#
loop_
_entity.id
_entity.type
_entity.pdbx_description
1 polymer ?
#
loop_
_entity_poly.entity_id
_entity_poly.type
_entity_poly.pdbx_seq_one_letter_code
_entity_poly.pdbx_strand_id
1 'polypeptide(L)'
;RPVLLPIPLPPVLLALAVLFWTAGFDLIYATQDTEFDKKTGLFSVPGKYGNKAAFRLSAICHIISVLCLAAIPYVYELFGLIFELGVAAAALILAVEHRIAVPQPDKPIDLPRVNVAFFQMNVFVSIGLLVVGLFELWCIA
;
A
#
# COMPACT_ATOMS: atom_id res chain seq x y z
N ARG A 1 -6.14 -23.11 32.05
CA ARG A 1 -5.16 -22.73 31.00
C ARG A 1 -5.91 -21.93 29.95
N PRO A 2 -5.50 -20.70 29.59
CA PRO A 2 -6.10 -19.99 28.48
C PRO A 2 -5.87 -20.82 27.21
N VAL A 3 -6.96 -21.21 26.56
CA VAL A 3 -6.92 -21.83 25.23
C VAL A 3 -6.62 -20.70 24.27
N LEU A 4 -5.35 -20.54 23.92
CA LEU A 4 -4.96 -19.69 22.79
C LEU A 4 -5.53 -20.35 21.53
N LEU A 5 -6.66 -19.85 21.06
CA LEU A 5 -7.16 -20.21 19.73
C LEU A 5 -6.10 -19.79 18.71
N PRO A 6 -5.68 -20.66 17.81
CA PRO A 6 -4.72 -20.29 16.78
C PRO A 6 -5.33 -19.14 15.97
N ILE A 7 -4.60 -18.00 15.90
CA ILE A 7 -5.02 -16.87 15.07
C ILE A 7 -5.04 -17.37 13.63
N PRO A 8 -6.16 -17.29 12.91
CA PRO A 8 -6.22 -17.75 11.54
C PRO A 8 -5.30 -16.90 10.65
N LEU A 9 -4.50 -17.55 9.82
CA LEU A 9 -3.47 -16.89 8.99
C LEU A 9 -4.05 -15.86 8.01
N PRO A 10 -5.20 -16.08 7.33
CA PRO A 10 -5.75 -15.09 6.39
C PRO A 10 -6.00 -13.71 6.99
N PRO A 11 -6.66 -13.52 8.15
CA PRO A 11 -6.78 -12.20 8.78
C PRO A 11 -5.45 -11.55 9.13
N VAL A 12 -4.44 -12.34 9.50
CA VAL A 12 -3.09 -11.81 9.78
C VAL A 12 -2.43 -11.29 8.50
N LEU A 13 -2.51 -12.05 7.41
CA LEU A 13 -2.00 -11.60 6.11
C LEU A 13 -2.70 -10.33 5.63
N LEU A 14 -4.03 -10.26 5.79
CA LEU A 14 -4.79 -9.07 5.45
C LEU A 14 -4.39 -7.86 6.30
N ALA A 15 -4.24 -8.05 7.61
CA ALA A 15 -3.80 -6.98 8.51
C ALA A 15 -2.39 -6.48 8.16
N LEU A 16 -1.45 -7.37 7.85
CA LEU A 16 -0.12 -7.01 7.39
C LEU A 16 -0.16 -6.30 6.04
N ALA A 17 -0.98 -6.78 5.10
CA ALA A 17 -1.15 -6.12 3.81
C ALA A 17 -1.62 -4.68 3.98
N VAL A 18 -2.65 -4.44 4.79
CA VAL A 18 -3.18 -3.10 5.07
C VAL A 18 -2.15 -2.23 5.79
N LEU A 19 -1.45 -2.78 6.79
CA LEU A 19 -0.40 -2.07 7.53
C LEU A 19 0.70 -1.55 6.59
N PHE A 20 1.26 -2.43 5.76
CA PHE A 20 2.34 -2.06 4.85
C PHE A 20 1.85 -1.17 3.71
N TRP A 21 0.64 -1.38 3.21
CA TRP A 21 0.03 -0.48 2.24
C TRP A 21 -0.12 0.92 2.80
N THR A 22 -0.72 1.08 3.99
CA THR A 22 -0.89 2.37 4.66
C THR A 22 0.46 3.05 4.91
N ALA A 23 1.43 2.33 5.47
CA ALA A 23 2.78 2.85 5.69
C ALA A 23 3.44 3.31 4.38
N GLY A 24 3.21 2.59 3.28
CA GLY A 24 3.76 2.93 1.97
C GLY A 24 3.27 4.27 1.45
N PHE A 25 1.97 4.52 1.46
CA PHE A 25 1.44 5.80 0.97
C PHE A 25 1.67 6.95 1.96
N ASP A 26 1.72 6.71 3.27
CA ASP A 26 2.08 7.73 4.25
C ASP A 26 3.51 8.24 4.04
N LEU A 27 4.44 7.36 3.67
CA LEU A 27 5.80 7.74 3.32
C LEU A 27 5.85 8.64 2.08
N ILE A 28 5.03 8.38 1.06
CA ILE A 28 4.90 9.25 -0.11
C ILE A 28 4.33 10.60 0.32
N TYR A 29 3.26 10.60 1.10
CA TYR A 29 2.60 11.82 1.55
C TYR A 29 3.53 12.70 2.39
N ALA A 30 4.30 12.10 3.31
CA ALA A 30 5.25 12.81 4.16
C ALA A 30 6.34 13.57 3.37
N THR A 31 6.58 13.22 2.10
CA THR A 31 7.55 13.96 1.27
C THR A 31 7.15 15.42 1.00
N GLN A 32 5.87 15.77 1.18
CA GLN A 32 5.37 17.13 1.02
C GLN A 32 5.92 18.09 2.09
N ASP A 33 6.12 17.57 3.31
CA ASP A 33 6.48 18.37 4.48
C ASP A 33 8.00 18.32 4.79
N THR A 34 8.81 17.74 3.90
CA THR A 34 10.25 17.50 4.11
C THR A 34 11.01 18.76 4.55
N GLU A 35 10.76 19.90 3.90
CA GLU A 35 11.45 21.16 4.21
C GLU A 35 10.95 21.78 5.53
N PHE A 36 9.67 21.62 5.83
CA PHE A 36 9.09 22.06 7.09
C PHE A 36 9.65 21.23 8.25
N ASP A 37 9.66 19.90 8.12
CA ASP A 37 10.16 18.98 9.14
C ASP A 37 11.64 19.24 9.47
N LYS A 38 12.46 19.49 8.44
CA LYS A 38 13.87 19.86 8.64
C LYS A 38 14.04 21.16 9.42
N LYS A 39 13.24 22.18 9.10
CA LYS A 39 13.31 23.50 9.75
C LYS A 39 12.84 23.49 11.19
N THR A 40 11.82 22.70 11.48
CA THR A 40 11.20 22.61 12.82
C THR A 40 11.83 21.52 13.70
N GLY A 41 12.73 20.68 13.14
CA GLY A 41 13.34 19.58 13.86
C GLY A 41 12.38 18.40 14.11
N LEU A 42 11.25 18.34 13.38
CA LEU A 42 10.35 17.19 13.45
C LEU A 42 10.97 15.96 12.80
N PHE A 43 10.79 14.82 13.46
CA PHE A 43 11.28 13.57 12.92
C PHE A 43 10.32 13.02 11.87
N SER A 44 10.80 12.94 10.63
CA SER A 44 10.16 12.19 9.56
C SER A 44 11.21 11.45 8.72
N VAL A 45 10.80 10.39 8.03
CA VAL A 45 11.72 9.64 7.15
C VAL A 45 12.28 10.55 6.04
N PRO A 46 11.46 11.32 5.31
CA PRO A 46 12.00 12.22 4.29
C PRO A 46 12.82 13.37 4.88
N GLY A 47 12.44 13.89 6.05
CA GLY A 47 13.19 14.92 6.76
C GLY A 47 14.60 14.49 7.16
N LYS A 48 14.74 13.24 7.67
CA LYS A 48 16.02 12.71 8.15
C LYS A 48 16.87 12.04 7.08
N TYR A 49 16.24 11.25 6.19
CA TYR A 49 16.95 10.40 5.23
C TYR A 49 16.77 10.84 3.77
N GLY A 50 15.97 11.89 3.54
CA GLY A 50 15.67 12.44 2.22
C GLY A 50 14.55 11.72 1.48
N ASN A 51 13.99 12.40 0.49
CA ASN A 51 12.84 11.93 -0.28
C ASN A 51 13.11 10.62 -1.04
N LYS A 52 14.32 10.41 -1.55
CA LYS A 52 14.67 9.14 -2.22
C LYS A 52 14.56 7.94 -1.29
N ALA A 53 14.93 8.10 -0.01
CA ALA A 53 14.79 7.04 0.98
C ALA A 53 13.31 6.77 1.28
N ALA A 54 12.49 7.81 1.43
CA ALA A 54 11.05 7.68 1.63
C ALA A 54 10.36 6.93 0.48
N PHE A 55 10.63 7.31 -0.78
CA PHE A 55 10.07 6.61 -1.94
C PHE A 55 10.53 5.15 -2.05
N ARG A 56 11.80 4.84 -1.77
CA ARG A 56 12.29 3.46 -1.76
C ARG A 56 11.62 2.62 -0.67
N LEU A 57 11.51 3.16 0.53
CA LEU A 57 10.87 2.46 1.65
C LEU A 57 9.37 2.26 1.37
N SER A 58 8.69 3.25 0.80
CA SER A 58 7.31 3.14 0.33
C SER A 58 7.16 2.00 -0.68
N ALA A 59 8.04 1.91 -1.68
CA ALA A 59 8.00 0.82 -2.66
C ALA A 59 8.16 -0.55 -2.01
N ILE A 60 9.06 -0.69 -1.04
CA ILE A 60 9.25 -1.93 -0.27
C ILE A 60 7.96 -2.28 0.49
N CYS A 61 7.35 -1.29 1.17
CA CYS A 61 6.09 -1.48 1.88
C CYS A 61 4.98 -1.97 0.94
N HIS A 62 4.81 -1.34 -0.22
CA HIS A 62 3.82 -1.76 -1.21
C HIS A 62 4.08 -3.17 -1.77
N ILE A 63 5.34 -3.54 -2.01
CA ILE A 63 5.70 -4.90 -2.43
C ILE A 63 5.30 -5.91 -1.33
N ILE A 64 5.63 -5.64 -0.07
CA ILE A 64 5.25 -6.52 1.04
C ILE A 64 3.73 -6.64 1.14
N SER A 65 2.99 -5.54 1.00
CA SER A 65 1.53 -5.53 1.00
C SER A 65 0.97 -6.44 -0.10
N VAL A 66 1.43 -6.29 -1.34
CA VAL A 66 1.01 -7.12 -2.48
C VAL A 66 1.33 -8.59 -2.25
N LEU A 67 2.51 -8.92 -1.72
CA LEU A 67 2.89 -10.30 -1.41
C LEU A 67 1.99 -10.91 -0.32
N CYS A 68 1.62 -10.14 0.70
CA CYS A 68 0.67 -10.60 1.72
C CYS A 68 -0.72 -10.86 1.12
N LEU A 69 -1.22 -9.99 0.24
CA LEU A 69 -2.51 -10.21 -0.45
C LEU A 69 -2.44 -11.43 -1.37
N ALA A 70 -1.38 -11.56 -2.16
CA ALA A 70 -1.19 -12.69 -3.07
C ALA A 70 -1.04 -14.04 -2.35
N ALA A 71 -0.63 -14.03 -1.08
CA ALA A 71 -0.52 -15.24 -0.27
C ALA A 71 -1.89 -15.74 0.26
N ILE A 72 -2.92 -14.89 0.30
CA ILE A 72 -4.23 -15.25 0.88
C ILE A 72 -4.88 -16.46 0.18
N PRO A 73 -4.97 -16.55 -1.17
CA PRO A 73 -5.59 -17.70 -1.84
C PRO A 73 -4.91 -19.04 -1.55
N TYR A 74 -3.61 -19.05 -1.25
CA TYR A 74 -2.87 -20.27 -0.93
C TYR A 74 -3.16 -20.82 0.48
N VAL A 75 -3.72 -20.01 1.35
CA VAL A 75 -4.06 -20.39 2.74
C VAL A 75 -5.54 -20.35 3.03
N TYR A 76 -6.35 -19.92 2.06
CA TYR A 76 -7.80 -19.80 2.20
C TYR A 76 -8.49 -20.05 0.86
N GLU A 77 -9.04 -21.23 0.71
CA GLU A 77 -9.59 -21.76 -0.55
C GLU A 77 -10.81 -20.99 -1.11
N LEU A 78 -11.41 -20.10 -0.31
CA LEU A 78 -12.52 -19.25 -0.77
C LEU A 78 -12.11 -18.14 -1.73
N PHE A 79 -10.83 -17.84 -1.83
CA PHE A 79 -10.30 -16.87 -2.78
C PHE A 79 -9.49 -17.58 -3.86
N GLY A 80 -9.80 -17.33 -5.12
CA GLY A 80 -9.16 -17.95 -6.27
C GLY A 80 -8.71 -16.93 -7.30
N LEU A 81 -8.87 -17.28 -8.56
CA LEU A 81 -8.34 -16.53 -9.71
C LEU A 81 -8.87 -15.07 -9.77
N ILE A 82 -10.13 -14.83 -9.42
CA ILE A 82 -10.73 -13.49 -9.49
C ILE A 82 -10.04 -12.57 -8.48
N PHE A 83 -9.80 -13.06 -7.27
CA PHE A 83 -9.08 -12.32 -6.24
C PHE A 83 -7.62 -12.07 -6.66
N GLU A 84 -6.92 -13.06 -7.22
CA GLU A 84 -5.55 -12.91 -7.72
C GLU A 84 -5.45 -11.85 -8.83
N LEU A 85 -6.42 -11.81 -9.75
CA LEU A 85 -6.50 -10.76 -10.78
C LEU A 85 -6.73 -9.37 -10.16
N GLY A 86 -7.54 -9.30 -9.10
CA GLY A 86 -7.71 -8.07 -8.32
C GLY A 86 -6.42 -7.60 -7.64
N VAL A 87 -5.65 -8.52 -7.06
CA VAL A 87 -4.34 -8.22 -6.46
C VAL A 87 -3.34 -7.75 -7.53
N ALA A 88 -3.33 -8.38 -8.71
CA ALA A 88 -2.49 -7.96 -9.83
C ALA A 88 -2.85 -6.54 -10.31
N ALA A 89 -4.15 -6.22 -10.40
CA ALA A 89 -4.62 -4.87 -10.72
C ALA A 89 -4.21 -3.85 -9.66
N ALA A 90 -4.33 -4.19 -8.36
CA ALA A 90 -3.86 -3.35 -7.26
C ALA A 90 -2.35 -3.11 -7.35
N ALA A 91 -1.55 -4.13 -7.62
CA ALA A 91 -0.10 -4.00 -7.82
C ALA A 91 0.24 -3.04 -8.96
N LEU A 92 -0.51 -3.11 -10.07
CA LEU A 92 -0.35 -2.18 -11.19
C LEU A 92 -0.68 -0.74 -10.80
N ILE A 93 -1.78 -0.53 -10.06
CA ILE A 93 -2.18 0.80 -9.57
C ILE A 93 -1.09 1.36 -8.65
N LEU A 94 -0.55 0.58 -7.71
CA LEU A 94 0.54 1.01 -6.84
C LEU A 94 1.83 1.32 -7.61
N ALA A 95 2.14 0.57 -8.67
CA ALA A 95 3.27 0.89 -9.54
C ALA A 95 3.07 2.22 -10.30
N VAL A 96 1.84 2.50 -10.75
CA VAL A 96 1.48 3.79 -11.37
C VAL A 96 1.57 4.91 -10.35
N GLU A 97 1.10 4.70 -9.11
CA GLU A 97 1.22 5.64 -8.00
C GLU A 97 2.68 6.09 -7.82
N HIS A 98 3.61 5.15 -7.73
CA HIS A 98 5.03 5.48 -7.61
C HIS A 98 5.55 6.28 -8.80
N ARG A 99 5.15 5.95 -10.03
CA ARG A 99 5.55 6.70 -11.23
C ARG A 99 5.02 8.13 -11.24
N ILE A 100 3.84 8.36 -10.67
CA ILE A 100 3.22 9.67 -10.58
C ILE A 100 3.88 10.50 -9.47
N ALA A 101 4.10 9.89 -8.29
CA ALA A 101 4.59 10.57 -7.11
C ALA A 101 6.08 10.88 -7.13
N VAL A 102 6.91 9.99 -7.70
CA VAL A 102 8.37 10.17 -7.75
C VAL A 102 8.72 11.33 -8.67
N PRO A 103 9.41 12.37 -8.17
CA PRO A 103 9.80 13.51 -8.99
C PRO A 103 10.80 13.08 -10.07
N GLN A 104 10.75 13.77 -11.21
CA GLN A 104 11.78 13.64 -12.24
C GLN A 104 13.13 14.15 -11.71
N PRO A 105 14.27 13.65 -12.25
CA PRO A 105 15.58 14.17 -11.89
C PRO A 105 15.60 15.71 -12.00
N ASP A 106 16.17 16.36 -10.98
CA ASP A 106 16.33 17.82 -10.89
C ASP A 106 15.04 18.66 -10.83
N LYS A 107 13.88 18.03 -10.60
CA LYS A 107 12.62 18.74 -10.37
C LYS A 107 12.18 18.65 -8.90
N PRO A 108 11.55 19.71 -8.38
CA PRO A 108 10.94 19.68 -7.05
C PRO A 108 9.78 18.67 -7.00
N ILE A 109 9.36 18.32 -5.78
CA ILE A 109 8.16 17.51 -5.57
C ILE A 109 6.95 18.26 -6.11
N ASP A 110 6.16 17.56 -6.91
CA ASP A 110 4.92 18.06 -7.47
C ASP A 110 3.77 17.71 -6.50
N LEU A 111 3.36 18.65 -5.67
CA LEU A 111 2.31 18.46 -4.66
C LEU A 111 0.98 17.93 -5.26
N PRO A 112 0.45 18.46 -6.38
CA PRO A 112 -0.72 17.89 -7.03
C PRO A 112 -0.56 16.41 -7.39
N ARG A 113 0.61 15.98 -7.89
CA ARG A 113 0.88 14.57 -8.21
C ARG A 113 0.93 13.69 -6.98
N VAL A 114 1.55 14.16 -5.90
CA VAL A 114 1.58 13.43 -4.63
C VAL A 114 0.17 13.29 -4.07
N ASN A 115 -0.67 14.32 -4.15
CA ASN A 115 -2.06 14.25 -3.72
C ASN A 115 -2.90 13.26 -4.57
N VAL A 116 -2.70 13.23 -5.89
CA VAL A 116 -3.35 12.23 -6.76
C VAL A 116 -2.92 10.82 -6.36
N ALA A 117 -1.63 10.58 -6.16
CA ALA A 117 -1.11 9.30 -5.71
C ALA A 117 -1.73 8.90 -4.36
N PHE A 118 -1.71 9.81 -3.38
CA PHE A 118 -2.23 9.54 -2.04
C PHE A 118 -3.74 9.27 -2.02
N PHE A 119 -4.56 10.17 -2.57
CA PHE A 119 -6.01 10.06 -2.44
C PHE A 119 -6.65 9.16 -3.48
N GLN A 120 -6.39 9.40 -4.77
CA GLN A 120 -7.13 8.72 -5.83
C GLN A 120 -6.70 7.27 -5.99
N MET A 121 -5.39 6.99 -5.98
CA MET A 121 -4.91 5.62 -6.16
C MET A 121 -5.33 4.73 -4.99
N ASN A 122 -5.30 5.24 -3.76
CA ASN A 122 -5.75 4.50 -2.59
C ASN A 122 -7.25 4.18 -2.62
N VAL A 123 -8.08 5.11 -3.08
CA VAL A 123 -9.52 4.86 -3.28
C VAL A 123 -9.73 3.74 -4.30
N PHE A 124 -9.01 3.77 -5.43
CA PHE A 124 -9.13 2.72 -6.46
C PHE A 124 -8.68 1.35 -5.94
N VAL A 125 -7.58 1.27 -5.22
CA VAL A 125 -7.11 0.00 -4.62
C VAL A 125 -8.12 -0.51 -3.59
N SER A 126 -8.59 0.35 -2.68
CA SER A 126 -9.53 -0.04 -1.60
C SER A 126 -10.85 -0.57 -2.15
N ILE A 127 -11.49 0.23 -3.02
CA ILE A 127 -12.79 -0.13 -3.58
C ILE A 127 -12.63 -1.32 -4.54
N GLY A 128 -11.58 -1.33 -5.34
CA GLY A 128 -11.29 -2.42 -6.28
C GLY A 128 -11.15 -3.76 -5.57
N LEU A 129 -10.31 -3.85 -4.54
CA LEU A 129 -10.14 -5.08 -3.76
C LEU A 129 -11.41 -5.50 -3.02
N LEU A 130 -12.18 -4.54 -2.47
CA LEU A 130 -13.45 -4.83 -1.83
C LEU A 130 -14.45 -5.44 -2.83
N VAL A 131 -14.60 -4.82 -4.00
CA VAL A 131 -15.54 -5.29 -5.04
C VAL A 131 -15.13 -6.68 -5.54
N VAL A 132 -13.85 -6.89 -5.82
CA VAL A 132 -13.32 -8.19 -6.25
C VAL A 132 -13.55 -9.26 -5.21
N GLY A 133 -13.25 -8.98 -3.93
CA GLY A 133 -13.46 -9.94 -2.84
C GLY A 133 -14.92 -10.31 -2.66
N LEU A 134 -15.83 -9.32 -2.67
CA LEU A 134 -17.27 -9.56 -2.57
C LEU A 134 -17.82 -10.33 -3.78
N PHE A 135 -17.36 -10.00 -4.98
CA PHE A 135 -17.79 -10.69 -6.20
C PHE A 135 -17.36 -12.15 -6.20
N GLU A 136 -16.13 -12.44 -5.79
CA GLU A 136 -15.67 -13.83 -5.70
C GLU A 136 -16.47 -14.62 -4.68
N LEU A 137 -16.71 -14.05 -3.48
CA LEU A 137 -17.55 -14.70 -2.46
C LEU A 137 -18.97 -14.93 -2.96
N TRP A 138 -19.54 -14.01 -3.74
CA TRP A 138 -20.87 -14.18 -4.35
C TRP A 138 -20.88 -15.29 -5.41
N CYS A 139 -19.83 -15.46 -6.18
CA CYS A 139 -19.75 -16.54 -7.18
C CYS A 139 -19.64 -17.95 -6.56
N ILE A 140 -19.21 -18.05 -5.29
CA ILE A 140 -19.02 -19.32 -4.57
C ILE A 140 -20.27 -19.69 -3.75
N ALA A 141 -21.09 -18.68 -3.39
CA ALA A 141 -22.32 -18.87 -2.58
C ALA A 141 -23.46 -19.47 -3.38
#